data_eed827530e7c6805009f934abba2f6b2
#
_entry.id   eed827530e7c6805009f934abba2f6b2
#
_cell.length_a   1.000
_cell.length_b   1.000
_cell.length_c   1.000
_cell.angle_alpha   90.00
_cell.angle_beta   90.00
_cell.angle_gamma   90.00
#
_symmetry.space_group_name_H-M   'P 1'
#
loop_
_entity.id
_entity.type
_entity.pdbx_description
1 polymer ?
#
loop_
_entity_poly.entity_id
_entity_poly.type
_entity_poly.pdbx_seq_one_letter_code
_entity_poly.pdbx_strand_id
1 'polypeptide(L)'
;MLRKLQAPIKLVIAGNHDRALDRSLWEKQRLFRPERLPWADEAKSIIEEARADGVIYLDEGVHTFDLENGARLRVYASPWTPQYGSWGFQYDNGHNFEIPSDVDVAMTHGPPYQVLDLAGFDLTNAGCPDLLKSIYMAKPQIHCFGHIHEAWGGYLARWKEQDGPHAIPKHIIDDEKSVLIKKRKDLSLPFRILRIEDFGANVEKRKALVEISRRRGVYVDLTEGDTHLQQGEATLFLNAAIMSIRYRPINPPWLVDLNLPATEQTSTSS
;
A
#
# COMPACT_ATOMS: atom_id res chain seq x y z
N MET A 1 15.74 1.21 12.01
CA MET A 1 15.22 2.41 11.32
C MET A 1 13.84 2.77 11.87
N LEU A 2 12.84 1.90 11.81
CA LEU A 2 11.46 2.17 12.26
C LEU A 2 11.34 2.67 13.71
N ARG A 3 12.11 2.10 14.65
CA ARG A 3 12.16 2.53 16.06
C ARG A 3 12.43 4.03 16.25
N LYS A 4 13.13 4.67 15.27
CA LYS A 4 13.51 6.10 15.33
C LYS A 4 12.47 7.04 14.71
N LEU A 5 11.42 6.53 14.10
CA LEU A 5 10.35 7.36 13.54
C LEU A 5 9.51 7.96 14.68
N GLN A 6 9.20 9.24 14.55
CA GLN A 6 8.36 9.98 15.50
C GLN A 6 6.88 9.83 15.09
N ALA A 7 6.36 8.59 15.20
CA ALA A 7 4.96 8.30 14.95
C ALA A 7 4.41 7.50 16.14
N PRO A 8 3.17 7.78 16.61
CA PRO A 8 2.54 7.07 17.73
C PRO A 8 2.46 5.56 17.48
N ILE A 9 2.05 5.17 16.29
CA ILE A 9 2.01 3.76 15.86
C ILE A 9 2.76 3.60 14.54
N LYS A 10 3.38 2.43 14.35
CA LYS A 10 4.16 2.08 13.16
C LYS A 10 3.75 0.68 12.73
N LEU A 11 2.85 0.59 11.75
CA LEU A 11 2.32 -0.68 11.26
C LEU A 11 3.25 -1.27 10.22
N VAL A 12 3.52 -2.56 10.32
CA VAL A 12 4.45 -3.28 9.44
C VAL A 12 3.86 -4.62 9.03
N ILE A 13 3.93 -4.94 7.75
CA ILE A 13 3.69 -6.29 7.22
C ILE A 13 4.98 -6.87 6.65
N ALA A 14 5.03 -8.20 6.50
CA ALA A 14 6.09 -8.84 5.74
C ALA A 14 5.90 -8.65 4.24
N GLY A 15 6.98 -8.86 3.49
CA GLY A 15 6.97 -9.00 2.05
C GLY A 15 7.68 -10.28 1.59
N ASN A 16 7.76 -10.48 0.28
CA ASN A 16 8.35 -11.69 -0.29
C ASN A 16 9.83 -11.90 0.08
N HIS A 17 10.56 -10.85 0.42
CA HIS A 17 11.95 -10.95 0.90
C HIS A 17 12.07 -11.29 2.38
N ASP A 18 11.02 -11.12 3.17
CA ASP A 18 11.01 -11.39 4.61
C ASP A 18 10.79 -12.89 4.91
N ARG A 19 11.55 -13.74 4.22
CA ARG A 19 11.42 -15.21 4.25
C ARG A 19 11.49 -15.79 5.66
N ALA A 20 12.25 -15.16 6.54
CA ALA A 20 12.37 -15.60 7.94
C ALA A 20 11.04 -15.54 8.69
N LEU A 21 10.10 -14.66 8.27
CA LEU A 21 8.78 -14.53 8.88
C LEU A 21 7.73 -15.48 8.27
N ASP A 22 8.01 -16.07 7.10
CA ASP A 22 7.12 -17.05 6.47
C ASP A 22 7.34 -18.44 7.05
N ARG A 23 6.59 -18.75 8.12
CA ARG A 23 6.65 -20.05 8.80
C ARG A 23 6.33 -21.20 7.85
N SER A 24 5.35 -21.03 6.95
CA SER A 24 4.93 -22.07 6.02
C SER A 24 6.04 -22.46 5.04
N LEU A 25 6.83 -21.48 4.59
CA LEU A 25 8.00 -21.72 3.76
C LEU A 25 9.05 -22.56 4.49
N TRP A 26 9.33 -22.25 5.75
CA TRP A 26 10.32 -22.99 6.56
C TRP A 26 9.86 -24.39 6.90
N GLU A 27 8.57 -24.57 7.21
CA GLU A 27 8.00 -25.90 7.45
C GLU A 27 8.13 -26.80 6.21
N LYS A 28 7.84 -26.27 5.01
CA LYS A 28 8.07 -26.98 3.74
C LYS A 28 9.55 -27.30 3.49
N GLN A 29 10.47 -26.44 3.92
CA GLN A 29 11.93 -26.60 3.73
C GLN A 29 12.63 -27.31 4.89
N ARG A 30 11.92 -27.65 5.98
CA ARG A 30 12.47 -28.21 7.23
C ARG A 30 13.35 -29.44 7.00
N LEU A 31 12.97 -30.31 6.08
CA LEU A 31 13.72 -31.54 5.79
C LEU A 31 15.05 -31.27 5.08
N PHE A 32 15.15 -30.15 4.35
CA PHE A 32 16.34 -29.85 3.54
C PHE A 32 17.25 -28.82 4.21
N ARG A 33 16.70 -28.01 5.12
CA ARG A 33 17.42 -26.90 5.77
C ARG A 33 16.98 -26.69 7.22
N PRO A 34 17.13 -27.69 8.09
CA PRO A 34 16.71 -27.60 9.49
C PRO A 34 17.45 -26.52 10.27
N GLU A 35 18.68 -26.18 9.85
CA GLU A 35 19.51 -25.13 10.46
C GLU A 35 18.92 -23.71 10.37
N ARG A 36 17.91 -23.52 9.52
CA ARG A 36 17.27 -22.20 9.32
C ARG A 36 16.04 -21.97 10.20
N LEU A 37 15.52 -22.99 10.87
CA LEU A 37 14.37 -22.86 11.77
C LEU A 37 14.61 -21.84 12.90
N PRO A 38 15.79 -21.81 13.55
CA PRO A 38 16.06 -20.78 14.57
C PRO A 38 15.98 -19.35 14.07
N TRP A 39 16.21 -19.11 12.78
CA TRP A 39 16.13 -17.75 12.20
C TRP A 39 14.69 -17.21 12.17
N ALA A 40 13.70 -18.10 12.03
CA ALA A 40 12.30 -17.71 12.09
C ALA A 40 11.91 -17.25 13.50
N ASP A 41 12.37 -17.97 14.52
CA ASP A 41 12.12 -17.63 15.91
C ASP A 41 12.85 -16.33 16.29
N GLU A 42 14.10 -16.15 15.84
CA GLU A 42 14.87 -14.91 16.04
C GLU A 42 14.20 -13.71 15.35
N ALA A 43 13.76 -13.84 14.09
CA ALA A 43 13.07 -12.80 13.37
C ALA A 43 11.78 -12.38 14.07
N LYS A 44 11.01 -13.33 14.57
CA LYS A 44 9.81 -13.09 15.35
C LYS A 44 10.12 -12.36 16.65
N SER A 45 11.14 -12.79 17.40
CA SER A 45 11.58 -12.13 18.64
C SER A 45 11.96 -10.67 18.40
N ILE A 46 12.73 -10.37 17.34
CA ILE A 46 13.12 -9.00 16.97
C ILE A 46 11.91 -8.11 16.73
N ILE A 47 10.87 -8.64 16.08
CA ILE A 47 9.63 -7.89 15.82
C ILE A 47 8.83 -7.69 17.09
N GLU A 48 8.73 -8.70 17.93
CA GLU A 48 8.03 -8.61 19.23
C GLU A 48 8.70 -7.60 20.16
N GLU A 49 10.03 -7.59 20.23
CA GLU A 49 10.80 -6.58 20.97
C GLU A 49 10.56 -5.16 20.45
N ALA A 50 10.42 -4.99 19.13
CA ALA A 50 10.19 -3.68 18.52
C ALA A 50 8.82 -3.08 18.89
N ARG A 51 7.90 -3.89 19.44
CA ARG A 51 6.59 -3.43 19.91
C ARG A 51 6.71 -2.39 21.03
N ALA A 52 7.72 -2.50 21.88
CA ALA A 52 8.02 -1.50 22.91
C ALA A 52 8.32 -0.09 22.33
N ASP A 53 8.76 -0.02 21.08
CA ASP A 53 9.04 1.21 20.34
C ASP A 53 7.85 1.65 19.45
N GLY A 54 6.66 1.08 19.64
CA GLY A 54 5.45 1.35 18.87
C GLY A 54 5.45 0.73 17.46
N VAL A 55 6.33 -0.23 17.16
CA VAL A 55 6.33 -0.99 15.90
C VAL A 55 5.44 -2.22 16.07
N ILE A 56 4.35 -2.27 15.32
CA ILE A 56 3.34 -3.33 15.39
C ILE A 56 3.37 -4.11 14.08
N TYR A 57 3.80 -5.37 14.17
CA TYR A 57 3.72 -6.30 13.04
C TYR A 57 2.30 -6.82 12.91
N LEU A 58 1.80 -6.84 11.68
CA LEU A 58 0.47 -7.32 11.35
C LEU A 58 0.59 -8.61 10.55
N ASP A 59 0.02 -9.67 11.10
CA ASP A 59 -0.31 -10.87 10.33
C ASP A 59 -1.48 -10.56 9.38
N GLU A 60 -1.78 -11.47 8.44
CA GLU A 60 -2.93 -11.30 7.57
C GLU A 60 -4.24 -11.26 8.36
N GLY A 61 -5.09 -10.29 8.01
CA GLY A 61 -6.40 -10.09 8.62
C GLY A 61 -6.70 -8.63 8.95
N VAL A 62 -7.76 -8.41 9.72
CA VAL A 62 -8.22 -7.08 10.13
C VAL A 62 -7.71 -6.73 11.52
N HIS A 63 -7.15 -5.53 11.64
CA HIS A 63 -6.63 -4.97 12.88
C HIS A 63 -7.31 -3.63 13.18
N THR A 64 -7.64 -3.38 14.43
CA THR A 64 -8.31 -2.15 14.86
C THR A 64 -7.44 -1.41 15.87
N PHE A 65 -7.31 -0.10 15.67
CA PHE A 65 -6.50 0.78 16.51
C PHE A 65 -7.34 1.98 16.95
N ASP A 66 -7.45 2.18 18.24
CA ASP A 66 -7.97 3.45 18.79
C ASP A 66 -6.79 4.42 18.91
N LEU A 67 -6.91 5.56 18.24
CA LEU A 67 -5.84 6.54 18.14
C LEU A 67 -5.95 7.56 19.27
N GLU A 68 -4.82 8.18 19.65
CA GLU A 68 -4.76 9.18 20.74
C GLU A 68 -5.67 10.41 20.49
N ASN A 69 -5.97 10.72 19.24
CA ASN A 69 -6.87 11.81 18.86
C ASN A 69 -8.37 11.43 18.94
N GLY A 70 -8.69 10.23 19.43
CA GLY A 70 -10.07 9.73 19.56
C GLY A 70 -10.67 9.15 18.27
N ALA A 71 -9.88 8.99 17.22
CA ALA A 71 -10.31 8.30 16.01
C ALA A 71 -10.05 6.78 16.10
N ARG A 72 -10.82 6.01 15.35
CA ARG A 72 -10.62 4.55 15.18
C ARG A 72 -10.14 4.26 13.76
N LEU A 73 -9.04 3.51 13.65
CA LEU A 73 -8.47 3.08 12.39
C LEU A 73 -8.62 1.56 12.25
N ARG A 74 -9.27 1.10 11.17
CA ARG A 74 -9.37 -0.30 10.80
C ARG A 74 -8.48 -0.59 9.59
N VAL A 75 -7.53 -1.49 9.78
CA VAL A 75 -6.55 -1.87 8.75
C VAL A 75 -6.71 -3.33 8.39
N TYR A 76 -6.89 -3.65 7.13
CA TYR A 76 -6.65 -4.98 6.61
C TYR A 76 -5.19 -5.10 6.19
N ALA A 77 -4.53 -6.18 6.60
CA ALA A 77 -3.13 -6.45 6.28
C ALA A 77 -2.99 -7.78 5.53
N SER A 78 -2.08 -7.85 4.53
CA SER A 78 -1.71 -9.13 3.89
C SER A 78 -0.31 -9.07 3.28
N PRO A 79 0.58 -10.02 3.58
CA PRO A 79 1.90 -10.14 2.98
C PRO A 79 1.91 -10.88 1.64
N TRP A 80 0.79 -11.51 1.27
CA TRP A 80 0.72 -12.48 0.17
C TRP A 80 0.78 -11.86 -1.21
N THR A 81 1.51 -12.53 -2.12
CA THR A 81 1.63 -12.14 -3.54
C THR A 81 1.51 -13.37 -4.44
N PRO A 82 1.11 -13.18 -5.73
CA PRO A 82 1.22 -14.24 -6.72
C PRO A 82 2.65 -14.78 -6.80
N GLN A 83 2.78 -16.06 -7.08
CA GLN A 83 4.09 -16.70 -7.15
C GLN A 83 4.95 -16.13 -8.29
N TYR A 84 6.15 -15.72 -7.90
CA TYR A 84 7.23 -15.37 -8.80
C TYR A 84 8.57 -15.82 -8.20
N GLY A 85 9.13 -16.89 -8.76
CA GLY A 85 10.35 -17.49 -8.21
C GLY A 85 10.13 -18.25 -6.88
N SER A 86 11.10 -18.21 -5.97
CA SER A 86 11.12 -18.99 -4.72
C SER A 86 11.25 -18.08 -3.48
N TRP A 87 10.37 -17.09 -3.37
CA TRP A 87 10.37 -16.13 -2.26
C TRP A 87 9.37 -16.56 -1.16
N GLY A 88 9.29 -15.78 -0.08
CA GLY A 88 8.29 -15.95 0.97
C GLY A 88 6.91 -15.36 0.59
N PHE A 89 5.91 -15.74 1.35
CA PHE A 89 4.54 -15.21 1.25
C PHE A 89 3.96 -15.21 -0.17
N GLN A 90 4.09 -16.37 -0.85
CA GLN A 90 3.62 -16.55 -2.22
C GLN A 90 2.56 -17.65 -2.30
N TYR A 91 1.61 -17.48 -3.21
CA TYR A 91 0.57 -18.47 -3.54
C TYR A 91 0.53 -18.75 -5.05
N ASP A 92 0.17 -19.99 -5.43
CA ASP A 92 0.15 -20.46 -6.82
C ASP A 92 -1.23 -20.28 -7.49
N ASN A 93 -2.32 -20.60 -6.79
CA ASN A 93 -3.66 -20.79 -7.35
C ASN A 93 -4.69 -19.83 -6.74
N GLY A 94 -4.39 -18.54 -6.72
CA GLY A 94 -5.27 -17.54 -6.13
C GLY A 94 -5.11 -17.44 -4.61
N HIS A 95 -5.66 -16.39 -4.04
CA HIS A 95 -5.68 -16.15 -2.60
C HIS A 95 -6.98 -15.42 -2.23
N ASN A 96 -7.61 -15.86 -1.15
CA ASN A 96 -8.85 -15.24 -0.67
C ASN A 96 -8.54 -14.10 0.28
N PHE A 97 -8.56 -12.88 -0.23
CA PHE A 97 -8.41 -11.67 0.58
C PHE A 97 -9.74 -11.30 1.22
N GLU A 98 -9.93 -11.64 2.48
CA GLU A 98 -11.16 -11.39 3.23
C GLU A 98 -11.18 -9.96 3.80
N ILE A 99 -11.45 -8.98 2.93
CA ILE A 99 -11.47 -7.56 3.27
C ILE A 99 -12.92 -7.11 3.55
N PRO A 100 -13.28 -6.79 4.81
CA PRO A 100 -14.61 -6.25 5.12
C PRO A 100 -14.82 -4.83 4.60
N SER A 101 -16.07 -4.45 4.39
CA SER A 101 -16.43 -3.12 3.85
C SER A 101 -16.23 -1.96 4.82
N ASP A 102 -15.98 -2.22 6.09
CA ASP A 102 -15.71 -1.23 7.13
C ASP A 102 -14.21 -1.03 7.43
N VAL A 103 -13.34 -1.52 6.53
CA VAL A 103 -11.89 -1.28 6.57
C VAL A 103 -11.59 0.11 5.98
N ASP A 104 -10.83 0.92 6.71
CA ASP A 104 -10.39 2.24 6.25
C ASP A 104 -9.20 2.13 5.31
N VAL A 105 -8.23 1.29 5.69
CA VAL A 105 -6.96 1.13 4.97
C VAL A 105 -6.68 -0.34 4.69
N ALA A 106 -6.52 -0.72 3.43
CA ALA A 106 -5.92 -1.99 3.05
C ALA A 106 -4.40 -1.80 2.88
N MET A 107 -3.63 -2.66 3.53
CA MET A 107 -2.16 -2.67 3.47
C MET A 107 -1.70 -4.03 2.98
N THR A 108 -1.22 -4.12 1.73
CA THR A 108 -0.77 -5.39 1.14
C THR A 108 0.67 -5.27 0.65
N HIS A 109 1.38 -6.39 0.53
CA HIS A 109 2.72 -6.34 -0.03
C HIS A 109 2.69 -6.07 -1.53
N GLY A 110 1.92 -6.84 -2.30
CA GLY A 110 1.80 -6.69 -3.75
C GLY A 110 0.63 -5.81 -4.18
N PRO A 111 0.65 -5.31 -5.44
CA PRO A 111 -0.42 -4.51 -6.03
C PRO A 111 -1.63 -5.35 -6.44
N PRO A 112 -2.82 -4.73 -6.58
CA PRO A 112 -3.92 -5.31 -7.33
C PRO A 112 -3.65 -5.24 -8.84
N TYR A 113 -4.30 -6.11 -9.61
CA TYR A 113 -4.11 -6.20 -11.06
C TYR A 113 -4.50 -4.90 -11.77
N GLN A 114 -3.66 -4.46 -12.73
CA GLN A 114 -3.83 -3.25 -13.54
C GLN A 114 -3.81 -1.92 -12.76
N VAL A 115 -3.42 -1.91 -11.49
CA VAL A 115 -3.32 -0.67 -10.71
C VAL A 115 -1.91 -0.51 -10.17
N LEU A 116 -1.12 0.37 -10.79
CA LEU A 116 0.27 0.65 -10.39
C LEU A 116 1.09 -0.65 -10.23
N ASP A 117 0.96 -1.57 -11.18
CA ASP A 117 1.49 -2.93 -11.14
C ASP A 117 2.37 -3.31 -12.34
N LEU A 118 2.71 -2.34 -13.20
CA LEU A 118 3.57 -2.59 -14.36
C LEU A 118 5.00 -2.90 -13.93
N ALA A 119 5.44 -4.12 -14.20
CA ALA A 119 6.74 -4.65 -13.81
C ALA A 119 7.62 -4.98 -15.02
N GLY A 120 8.94 -5.01 -14.80
CA GLY A 120 9.91 -5.41 -15.80
C GLY A 120 10.13 -4.40 -16.93
N PHE A 121 10.95 -4.80 -17.91
CA PHE A 121 11.25 -3.96 -19.09
C PHE A 121 10.11 -3.94 -20.10
N ASP A 122 9.33 -4.99 -20.15
CA ASP A 122 8.17 -5.20 -21.03
C ASP A 122 6.88 -4.56 -20.47
N LEU A 123 6.94 -4.02 -19.25
CA LEU A 123 5.82 -3.35 -18.58
C LEU A 123 4.56 -4.23 -18.52
N THR A 124 4.72 -5.48 -18.12
CA THR A 124 3.60 -6.41 -17.91
C THR A 124 2.90 -6.16 -16.57
N ASN A 125 1.59 -6.40 -16.53
CA ASN A 125 0.83 -6.34 -15.28
C ASN A 125 1.21 -7.54 -14.40
N ALA A 126 1.70 -7.28 -13.20
CA ALA A 126 2.14 -8.29 -12.23
C ALA A 126 1.28 -8.33 -10.96
N GLY A 127 0.21 -7.55 -10.92
CA GLY A 127 -0.72 -7.47 -9.78
C GLY A 127 -1.70 -8.66 -9.72
N CYS A 128 -2.41 -8.75 -8.60
CA CYS A 128 -3.35 -9.82 -8.30
C CYS A 128 -4.80 -9.46 -8.68
N PRO A 129 -5.47 -10.24 -9.55
CA PRO A 129 -6.88 -10.05 -9.90
C PRO A 129 -7.83 -10.27 -8.71
N ASP A 130 -7.56 -11.29 -7.85
CA ASP A 130 -8.39 -11.57 -6.68
C ASP A 130 -8.33 -10.42 -5.69
N LEU A 131 -7.14 -9.83 -5.49
CA LEU A 131 -6.97 -8.65 -4.65
C LEU A 131 -7.75 -7.45 -5.20
N LEU A 132 -7.69 -7.20 -6.52
CA LEU A 132 -8.47 -6.11 -7.13
C LEU A 132 -9.98 -6.29 -6.88
N LYS A 133 -10.48 -7.52 -7.04
CA LYS A 133 -11.87 -7.87 -6.76
C LYS A 133 -12.24 -7.62 -5.29
N SER A 134 -11.41 -8.06 -4.35
CA SER A 134 -11.65 -7.87 -2.91
C SER A 134 -11.63 -6.39 -2.52
N ILE A 135 -10.71 -5.59 -3.06
CA ILE A 135 -10.66 -4.14 -2.88
C ILE A 135 -11.91 -3.46 -3.45
N TYR A 136 -12.38 -3.88 -4.64
CA TYR A 136 -13.60 -3.37 -5.23
C TYR A 136 -14.84 -3.66 -4.36
N MET A 137 -14.92 -4.83 -3.76
CA MET A 137 -16.03 -5.20 -2.87
C MET A 137 -15.99 -4.45 -1.54
N ALA A 138 -14.81 -4.27 -0.96
CA ALA A 138 -14.61 -3.60 0.32
C ALA A 138 -14.59 -2.07 0.22
N LYS A 139 -14.02 -1.53 -0.87
CA LYS A 139 -13.86 -0.09 -1.13
C LYS A 139 -13.22 0.68 0.03
N PRO A 140 -12.04 0.25 0.54
CA PRO A 140 -11.34 1.01 1.56
C PRO A 140 -10.97 2.41 1.05
N GLN A 141 -10.83 3.39 1.93
CA GLN A 141 -10.42 4.74 1.52
C GLN A 141 -9.01 4.74 0.92
N ILE A 142 -8.10 3.94 1.49
CA ILE A 142 -6.71 3.80 1.00
C ILE A 142 -6.39 2.32 0.78
N HIS A 143 -5.70 2.02 -0.33
CA HIS A 143 -4.97 0.77 -0.51
C HIS A 143 -3.49 1.07 -0.71
N CYS A 144 -2.68 0.77 0.30
CA CYS A 144 -1.23 0.98 0.30
C CYS A 144 -0.50 -0.33 0.05
N PHE A 145 0.42 -0.34 -0.91
CA PHE A 145 1.22 -1.52 -1.28
C PHE A 145 2.60 -1.11 -1.80
N GLY A 146 3.45 -2.08 -2.14
CA GLY A 146 4.78 -1.87 -2.70
C GLY A 146 5.14 -2.92 -3.75
N HIS A 147 6.22 -3.68 -3.52
CA HIS A 147 6.69 -4.81 -4.31
C HIS A 147 7.17 -4.44 -5.73
N ILE A 148 6.36 -3.78 -6.55
CA ILE A 148 6.72 -3.39 -7.92
C ILE A 148 7.36 -2.01 -7.90
N HIS A 149 8.69 -1.98 -7.96
CA HIS A 149 9.49 -0.76 -7.83
C HIS A 149 9.32 0.21 -9.00
N GLU A 150 9.04 -0.34 -10.19
CA GLU A 150 8.81 0.43 -11.42
C GLU A 150 7.57 1.30 -11.35
N ALA A 151 6.56 0.80 -10.65
CA ALA A 151 5.23 1.35 -10.66
C ALA A 151 4.92 2.27 -9.45
N TRP A 152 5.96 2.76 -8.73
CA TRP A 152 5.74 3.76 -7.68
C TRP A 152 4.83 4.87 -8.16
N GLY A 153 3.78 5.17 -7.39
CA GLY A 153 2.80 6.15 -7.78
C GLY A 153 1.58 6.20 -6.87
N GLY A 154 0.68 7.15 -7.15
CA GLY A 154 -0.62 7.31 -6.49
C GLY A 154 -1.73 7.49 -7.53
N TYR A 155 -2.82 6.78 -7.35
CA TYR A 155 -3.96 6.78 -8.25
C TYR A 155 -5.27 6.78 -7.44
N LEU A 156 -6.06 7.83 -7.57
CA LEU A 156 -7.40 7.92 -6.99
C LEU A 156 -8.39 7.30 -7.98
N ALA A 157 -8.77 6.05 -7.72
CA ALA A 157 -9.70 5.31 -8.56
C ALA A 157 -11.14 5.53 -8.09
N ARG A 158 -12.01 6.01 -8.97
CA ARG A 158 -13.45 6.05 -8.77
C ARG A 158 -14.06 4.73 -9.25
N TRP A 159 -14.96 4.19 -8.45
CA TRP A 159 -15.61 2.92 -8.76
C TRP A 159 -16.81 3.12 -9.67
N LYS A 160 -16.99 2.23 -10.63
CA LYS A 160 -18.25 2.15 -11.38
C LYS A 160 -19.37 1.62 -10.50
N GLU A 161 -20.56 2.12 -10.71
CA GLU A 161 -21.76 1.59 -10.06
C GLU A 161 -22.03 0.14 -10.48
N GLN A 162 -22.58 -0.63 -9.56
CA GLN A 162 -22.98 -2.00 -9.80
C GLN A 162 -24.36 -2.05 -10.44
N ASP A 163 -24.53 -2.84 -11.48
CA ASP A 163 -25.83 -3.10 -12.13
C ASP A 163 -26.76 -4.03 -11.28
N GLY A 164 -26.34 -4.38 -10.05
CA GLY A 164 -27.07 -5.23 -9.11
C GLY A 164 -26.20 -5.68 -7.95
N PRO A 165 -26.79 -6.24 -6.88
CA PRO A 165 -26.11 -6.48 -5.59
C PRO A 165 -24.93 -7.48 -5.65
N HIS A 166 -24.80 -8.25 -6.72
CA HIS A 166 -23.72 -9.22 -6.92
C HIS A 166 -23.01 -9.06 -8.25
N ALA A 167 -23.38 -8.06 -9.06
CA ALA A 167 -22.76 -7.85 -10.36
C ALA A 167 -21.41 -7.14 -10.19
N ILE A 168 -20.33 -7.75 -10.68
CA ILE A 168 -19.02 -7.10 -10.79
C ILE A 168 -18.90 -6.60 -12.24
N PRO A 169 -18.80 -5.28 -12.48
CA PRO A 169 -18.62 -4.75 -13.83
C PRO A 169 -17.37 -5.33 -14.50
N LYS A 170 -17.41 -5.51 -15.82
CA LYS A 170 -16.25 -5.99 -16.59
C LYS A 170 -15.02 -5.09 -16.43
N HIS A 171 -15.26 -3.78 -16.27
CA HIS A 171 -14.25 -2.78 -15.93
C HIS A 171 -14.75 -2.05 -14.68
N ILE A 172 -14.18 -2.35 -13.55
CA ILE A 172 -14.63 -1.89 -12.23
C ILE A 172 -14.22 -0.46 -11.89
N ILE A 173 -13.19 0.06 -12.55
CA ILE A 173 -12.71 1.44 -12.37
C ILE A 173 -13.30 2.33 -13.46
N ASP A 174 -13.77 3.50 -13.08
CA ASP A 174 -14.21 4.57 -13.97
C ASP A 174 -13.00 5.46 -14.31
N ASP A 175 -12.34 5.14 -15.42
CA ASP A 175 -11.11 5.84 -15.83
C ASP A 175 -11.34 7.33 -16.15
N GLU A 176 -12.55 7.72 -16.55
CA GLU A 176 -12.87 9.11 -16.87
C GLU A 176 -12.95 9.98 -15.61
N LYS A 177 -13.40 9.40 -14.49
CA LYS A 177 -13.52 10.09 -13.20
C LYS A 177 -12.32 9.88 -12.29
N SER A 178 -11.43 8.97 -12.64
CA SER A 178 -10.25 8.61 -11.85
C SER A 178 -9.07 9.53 -12.12
N VAL A 179 -8.23 9.76 -11.12
CA VAL A 179 -7.13 10.74 -11.21
C VAL A 179 -5.79 10.09 -10.87
N LEU A 180 -4.85 10.18 -11.81
CA LEU A 180 -3.45 9.83 -11.53
C LEU A 180 -2.79 10.97 -10.75
N ILE A 181 -2.56 10.76 -9.45
CA ILE A 181 -1.98 11.79 -8.56
C ILE A 181 -0.51 12.02 -8.91
N LYS A 182 0.29 10.95 -8.99
CA LYS A 182 1.73 11.02 -9.27
C LYS A 182 2.24 9.67 -9.76
N LYS A 183 3.30 9.70 -10.56
CA LYS A 183 4.04 8.51 -10.94
C LYS A 183 5.55 8.76 -10.96
N ARG A 184 6.33 7.69 -10.95
CA ARG A 184 7.78 7.75 -10.83
C ARG A 184 8.46 8.70 -11.84
N LYS A 185 8.00 8.74 -13.09
CA LYS A 185 8.56 9.67 -14.11
C LYS A 185 8.41 11.15 -13.74
N ASP A 186 7.48 11.48 -12.83
CA ASP A 186 7.27 12.85 -12.39
C ASP A 186 8.32 13.30 -11.37
N LEU A 187 9.08 12.36 -10.80
CA LEU A 187 10.17 12.64 -9.85
C LEU A 187 11.49 13.03 -10.51
N SER A 188 11.57 13.05 -11.85
CA SER A 188 12.77 13.40 -12.58
C SER A 188 12.53 14.55 -13.54
N LEU A 189 13.48 15.47 -13.65
CA LEU A 189 13.47 16.47 -14.71
C LEU A 189 13.95 15.83 -16.02
N PRO A 190 13.44 16.27 -17.19
CA PRO A 190 13.95 15.81 -18.46
C PRO A 190 15.44 16.20 -18.60
N PHE A 191 16.23 15.29 -19.15
CA PHE A 191 17.68 15.48 -19.31
C PHE A 191 18.02 16.68 -20.26
N ARG A 192 17.13 16.93 -21.21
CA ARG A 192 17.23 18.09 -22.13
C ARG A 192 15.90 18.78 -22.22
N ILE A 193 15.91 20.12 -22.15
CA ILE A 193 14.80 20.97 -22.57
C ILE A 193 14.91 21.08 -24.08
N LEU A 194 14.03 20.42 -24.80
CA LEU A 194 14.11 20.36 -26.28
C LEU A 194 13.35 21.49 -26.95
N ARG A 195 12.41 22.15 -26.25
CA ARG A 195 11.57 23.21 -26.78
C ARG A 195 11.32 24.31 -25.75
N ILE A 196 11.08 25.54 -26.22
CA ILE A 196 10.73 26.68 -25.34
C ILE A 196 9.43 26.43 -24.59
N GLU A 197 8.46 25.76 -25.20
CA GLU A 197 7.18 25.35 -24.63
C GLU A 197 7.36 24.45 -23.39
N ASP A 198 8.42 23.63 -23.36
CA ASP A 198 8.73 22.75 -22.24
C ASP A 198 9.29 23.51 -21.02
N PHE A 199 9.66 24.80 -21.20
CA PHE A 199 10.27 25.58 -20.13
C PHE A 199 9.29 25.82 -18.97
N GLY A 200 8.05 26.25 -19.28
CA GLY A 200 7.00 26.51 -18.30
C GLY A 200 6.65 25.23 -17.52
N ALA A 201 6.41 24.12 -18.24
CA ALA A 201 6.14 22.82 -17.62
C ALA A 201 7.30 22.34 -16.71
N ASN A 202 8.55 22.61 -17.09
CA ASN A 202 9.71 22.30 -16.26
C ASN A 202 9.82 23.17 -15.01
N VAL A 203 9.39 24.44 -15.06
CA VAL A 203 9.34 25.33 -13.88
C VAL A 203 8.35 24.80 -12.86
N GLU A 204 7.12 24.44 -13.27
CA GLU A 204 6.10 23.89 -12.39
C GLU A 204 6.56 22.54 -11.81
N LYS A 205 7.15 21.69 -12.62
CA LYS A 205 7.71 20.42 -12.16
C LYS A 205 8.82 20.62 -11.13
N ARG A 206 9.70 21.61 -11.31
CA ARG A 206 10.73 21.98 -10.32
C ARG A 206 10.12 22.44 -9.01
N LYS A 207 9.09 23.31 -9.05
CA LYS A 207 8.37 23.76 -7.85
C LYS A 207 7.78 22.54 -7.09
N ALA A 208 7.11 21.63 -7.83
CA ALA A 208 6.56 20.41 -7.23
C ALA A 208 7.63 19.52 -6.57
N LEU A 209 8.82 19.38 -7.20
CA LEU A 209 9.93 18.62 -6.63
C LEU A 209 10.52 19.29 -5.39
N VAL A 210 10.61 20.61 -5.36
CA VAL A 210 11.02 21.38 -4.18
C VAL A 210 10.03 21.18 -3.05
N GLU A 211 8.73 21.20 -3.33
CA GLU A 211 7.70 20.97 -2.31
C GLU A 211 7.76 19.54 -1.74
N ILE A 212 7.93 18.52 -2.60
CA ILE A 212 8.15 17.13 -2.17
C ILE A 212 9.38 17.04 -1.25
N SER A 213 10.47 17.72 -1.61
CA SER A 213 11.68 17.73 -0.78
C SER A 213 11.46 18.44 0.56
N ARG A 214 10.74 19.57 0.56
CA ARG A 214 10.40 20.33 1.76
C ARG A 214 9.52 19.54 2.72
N ARG A 215 8.48 18.88 2.22
CA ARG A 215 7.58 18.02 2.99
C ARG A 215 8.19 16.66 3.32
N ARG A 216 9.29 16.30 2.68
CA ARG A 216 9.91 14.96 2.73
C ARG A 216 8.96 13.83 2.28
N GLY A 217 8.03 14.14 1.38
CA GLY A 217 7.04 13.19 0.88
C GLY A 217 6.09 13.81 -0.13
N VAL A 218 5.29 12.97 -0.79
CA VAL A 218 4.16 13.41 -1.62
C VAL A 218 2.92 13.47 -0.74
N TYR A 219 2.28 14.62 -0.72
CA TYR A 219 1.12 14.87 0.11
C TYR A 219 -0.18 14.72 -0.69
N VAL A 220 -1.17 14.08 -0.10
CA VAL A 220 -2.54 13.95 -0.60
C VAL A 220 -3.50 14.22 0.56
N ASP A 221 -4.45 15.11 0.34
CA ASP A 221 -5.52 15.41 1.29
C ASP A 221 -6.82 14.75 0.81
N LEU A 222 -7.33 13.78 1.58
CA LEU A 222 -8.61 13.13 1.31
C LEU A 222 -9.76 13.74 2.13
N THR A 223 -9.48 14.75 2.94
CA THR A 223 -10.47 15.38 3.83
C THR A 223 -11.21 16.52 3.17
N GLU A 224 -10.60 17.16 2.16
CA GLU A 224 -11.17 18.31 1.45
C GLU A 224 -10.65 18.43 0.00
N GLY A 225 -11.22 19.36 -0.77
CA GLY A 225 -10.79 19.69 -2.11
C GLY A 225 -11.14 18.64 -3.18
N ASP A 226 -10.40 18.66 -4.29
CA ASP A 226 -10.64 17.82 -5.47
C ASP A 226 -10.38 16.32 -5.21
N THR A 227 -9.60 16.00 -4.18
CA THR A 227 -9.28 14.65 -3.75
C THR A 227 -10.14 14.18 -2.58
N HIS A 228 -11.09 15.01 -2.09
CA HIS A 228 -12.02 14.61 -1.04
C HIS A 228 -12.69 13.28 -1.35
N LEU A 229 -12.75 12.42 -0.35
CA LEU A 229 -13.21 11.05 -0.50
C LEU A 229 -14.17 10.68 0.62
N GLN A 230 -15.34 10.19 0.21
CA GLN A 230 -16.25 9.48 1.12
C GLN A 230 -16.03 7.97 0.96
N GLN A 231 -16.16 7.26 2.06
CA GLN A 231 -16.01 5.80 2.07
C GLN A 231 -16.98 5.15 1.07
N GLY A 232 -16.48 4.24 0.27
CA GLY A 232 -17.26 3.50 -0.72
C GLY A 232 -17.34 4.14 -2.13
N GLU A 233 -16.97 5.42 -2.31
CA GLU A 233 -17.01 6.08 -3.62
C GLU A 233 -15.77 5.84 -4.46
N ALA A 234 -14.62 5.84 -3.82
CA ALA A 234 -13.33 5.69 -4.46
C ALA A 234 -12.33 5.03 -3.51
N THR A 235 -11.17 4.65 -4.04
CA THR A 235 -10.01 4.21 -3.27
C THR A 235 -8.77 4.94 -3.76
N LEU A 236 -8.00 5.50 -2.84
CA LEU A 236 -6.65 5.99 -3.15
C LEU A 236 -5.68 4.81 -3.13
N PHE A 237 -5.21 4.41 -4.31
CA PHE A 237 -4.16 3.42 -4.45
C PHE A 237 -2.79 4.07 -4.36
N LEU A 238 -1.92 3.53 -3.50
CA LEU A 238 -0.56 4.03 -3.29
C LEU A 238 0.44 2.88 -3.44
N ASN A 239 1.15 2.85 -4.57
CA ASN A 239 2.38 2.07 -4.63
C ASN A 239 3.48 2.86 -3.92
N ALA A 240 3.79 2.46 -2.69
CA ALA A 240 4.74 3.13 -1.81
C ALA A 240 6.14 2.48 -1.83
N ALA A 241 6.49 1.75 -2.89
CA ALA A 241 7.80 1.12 -3.02
C ALA A 241 8.92 2.16 -2.91
N ILE A 242 9.59 2.22 -1.76
CA ILE A 242 10.67 3.18 -1.49
C ILE A 242 11.90 2.92 -2.38
N MET A 243 12.09 1.68 -2.79
CA MET A 243 13.21 1.28 -3.64
C MET A 243 12.94 1.63 -5.11
N SER A 244 13.96 2.13 -5.79
CA SER A 244 13.95 2.25 -7.25
C SER A 244 14.27 0.92 -7.92
N ILE A 245 14.13 0.87 -9.26
CA ILE A 245 14.58 -0.29 -10.09
C ILE A 245 16.09 -0.63 -9.95
N ARG A 246 16.88 0.28 -9.39
CA ARG A 246 18.29 0.06 -9.08
C ARG A 246 18.52 -0.26 -7.60
N TYR A 247 17.48 -0.67 -6.88
CA TYR A 247 17.53 -1.00 -5.45
C TYR A 247 18.11 0.12 -4.57
N ARG A 248 17.81 1.38 -4.92
CA ARG A 248 18.18 2.54 -4.10
C ARG A 248 16.91 3.12 -3.46
N PRO A 249 16.90 3.45 -2.16
CA PRO A 249 15.74 3.99 -1.45
C PRO A 249 15.60 5.50 -1.75
N ILE A 250 15.13 5.82 -2.95
CA ILE A 250 15.04 7.19 -3.47
C ILE A 250 13.62 7.66 -3.80
N ASN A 251 12.64 6.76 -3.81
CA ASN A 251 11.26 7.17 -3.99
C ASN A 251 10.75 7.82 -2.69
N PRO A 252 10.07 8.97 -2.77
CA PRO A 252 9.55 9.64 -1.57
C PRO A 252 8.40 8.86 -0.96
N PRO A 253 8.20 8.95 0.37
CA PRO A 253 7.02 8.40 1.02
C PRO A 253 5.76 9.20 0.66
N TRP A 254 4.60 8.60 0.91
CA TRP A 254 3.30 9.23 0.82
C TRP A 254 2.88 9.77 2.20
N LEU A 255 2.29 10.96 2.22
CA LEU A 255 1.68 11.61 3.37
C LEU A 255 0.22 11.84 3.01
N VAL A 256 -0.70 11.28 3.80
CA VAL A 256 -2.13 11.34 3.49
C VAL A 256 -2.90 11.80 4.71
N ASP A 257 -3.73 12.83 4.54
CA ASP A 257 -4.75 13.21 5.52
C ASP A 257 -6.05 12.46 5.21
N LEU A 258 -6.62 11.84 6.23
CA LEU A 258 -7.76 10.94 6.13
C LEU A 258 -8.76 11.20 7.25
N ASN A 259 -10.05 11.25 6.90
CA ASN A 259 -11.13 11.26 7.88
C ASN A 259 -11.41 9.84 8.38
N LEU A 260 -11.35 9.67 9.70
CA LEU A 260 -11.64 8.40 10.36
C LEU A 260 -12.86 8.55 11.31
N PRO A 261 -13.63 7.48 11.53
CA PRO A 261 -14.70 7.50 12.52
C PRO A 261 -14.15 7.73 13.93
N ALA A 262 -14.93 8.40 14.76
CA ALA A 262 -14.63 8.51 16.19
C ALA A 262 -14.80 7.14 16.89
N THR A 263 -13.98 6.91 17.92
CA THR A 263 -14.21 5.78 18.84
C THR A 263 -15.55 5.98 19.55
N GLU A 264 -16.40 4.97 19.54
CA GLU A 264 -17.62 4.98 20.34
C GLU A 264 -17.24 5.09 21.81
N GLN A 265 -17.61 6.19 22.45
CA GLN A 265 -17.55 6.28 23.90
C GLN A 265 -18.58 5.29 24.45
N THR A 266 -18.12 4.20 25.04
CA THR A 266 -18.97 3.36 25.88
C THR A 266 -19.48 4.25 27.01
N SER A 267 -20.74 4.72 26.88
CA SER A 267 -21.46 5.36 27.98
C SER A 267 -21.62 4.30 29.07
N THR A 268 -20.68 4.27 30.02
CA THR A 268 -20.90 3.64 31.29
C THR A 268 -22.00 4.43 32.00
N SER A 269 -23.25 4.02 31.82
CA SER A 269 -24.35 4.43 32.65
C SER A 269 -24.06 3.92 34.06
N SER A 270 -23.75 4.88 34.95
CA SER A 270 -23.64 4.71 36.39
C SER A 270 -25.00 4.36 37.00
#